data_ff4d6a7e1e3e6818385bd1733c5139ba
#
_entry.id   ff4d6a7e1e3e6818385bd1733c5139ba
#
_cell.length_a   1.000
_cell.length_b   1.000
_cell.length_c   1.000
_cell.angle_alpha   90.00
_cell.angle_beta   90.00
_cell.angle_gamma   90.00
#
_symmetry.space_group_name_H-M   'P 1'
#
loop_
_entity.id
_entity.type
_entity.pdbx_description
1 polymer ?
#
loop_
_entity_poly.entity_id
_entity_poly.type
_entity_poly.pdbx_seq_one_letter_code
_entity_poly.pdbx_strand_id
1 'polypeptide(L)'
;MNRRLLIIVLMACLLPLGMQAQQGTFRFAQLTDIHLTPNNPNPTEDLLRSVAQINATDSIDFVLVTGDLTEEGDRTTMEKVKSCLDLLKVPYHVVLGNHETKWSDSGCTAFGEIFGGELFEFEHKGFLFLGFNSGPLMRMAYGHVVPQDIRWMTEEMDKNGKDKPVILVTHYPLMEGDVDNWYEVTDAVRPYNVRLFIGGHYHSNRDLRYDGIPGVLMRSNLRDKEGKPGYGIYEVTKDSIRVYTQRIGEPKKQWAAFSLAGQYSTAMEKRRNIPTSRSTRNI
;
A
#
# COMPACT_ATOMS: atom_id res chain seq x y z
N MET A 1 40.82 57.04 35.78
CA MET A 1 40.32 56.99 34.45
C MET A 1 39.99 55.49 34.09
N ASN A 2 38.75 55.05 34.37
CA ASN A 2 38.32 53.63 34.22
C ASN A 2 37.71 53.43 32.82
N ARG A 3 38.40 52.66 31.98
CA ARG A 3 37.85 52.17 30.70
C ARG A 3 37.05 50.88 31.02
N ARG A 4 35.73 50.95 30.95
CA ARG A 4 34.84 49.78 30.95
C ARG A 4 34.83 49.17 29.53
N LEU A 5 35.33 47.94 29.42
CA LEU A 5 35.29 47.14 28.20
C LEU A 5 33.89 46.52 28.08
N LEU A 6 33.14 46.89 27.04
CA LEU A 6 31.82 46.36 26.77
C LEU A 6 31.99 45.11 25.88
N ILE A 7 31.81 43.94 26.44
CA ILE A 7 31.81 42.67 25.71
C ILE A 7 30.39 42.45 25.17
N ILE A 8 30.22 42.61 23.84
CA ILE A 8 28.98 42.25 23.15
C ILE A 8 29.08 40.75 22.83
N VAL A 9 28.31 39.94 23.56
CA VAL A 9 28.14 38.51 23.23
C VAL A 9 27.13 38.40 22.11
N LEU A 10 27.60 38.10 20.89
CA LEU A 10 26.76 37.81 19.75
C LEU A 10 26.23 36.36 19.94
N MET A 11 25.00 36.22 20.43
CA MET A 11 24.31 34.95 20.55
C MET A 11 23.79 34.58 19.15
N ALA A 12 24.59 33.82 18.39
CA ALA A 12 24.16 33.23 17.14
C ALA A 12 23.06 32.21 17.41
N CYS A 13 21.81 32.56 17.07
CA CYS A 13 20.70 31.62 17.03
C CYS A 13 20.97 30.61 15.93
N LEU A 14 21.55 29.49 16.26
CA LEU A 14 21.54 28.28 15.40
C LEU A 14 20.10 27.77 15.35
N LEU A 15 19.33 28.25 14.37
CA LEU A 15 18.09 27.60 13.97
C LEU A 15 18.47 26.18 13.48
N PRO A 16 17.83 25.13 13.98
CA PRO A 16 18.03 23.82 13.39
C PRO A 16 17.52 23.90 11.95
N LEU A 17 18.43 23.92 10.99
CA LEU A 17 18.13 23.56 9.60
C LEU A 17 17.54 22.14 9.68
N GLY A 18 16.21 22.04 9.58
CA GLY A 18 15.56 20.76 9.43
C GLY A 18 16.20 20.07 8.24
N MET A 19 17.00 19.05 8.49
CA MET A 19 17.48 18.15 7.44
C MET A 19 16.24 17.47 6.87
N GLN A 20 15.68 18.03 5.80
CA GLN A 20 14.78 17.29 4.95
C GLN A 20 15.56 16.04 4.51
N ALA A 21 15.10 14.87 4.95
CA ALA A 21 15.68 13.61 4.52
C ALA A 21 15.65 13.61 2.98
N GLN A 22 16.82 13.56 2.37
CA GLN A 22 16.96 13.58 0.93
C GLN A 22 16.24 12.35 0.36
N GLN A 23 15.20 12.56 -0.45
CA GLN A 23 14.47 11.48 -1.10
C GLN A 23 15.46 10.67 -1.94
N GLY A 24 15.70 9.43 -1.51
CA GLY A 24 16.63 8.52 -2.19
C GLY A 24 15.92 7.70 -3.27
N THR A 25 16.66 7.26 -4.26
CA THR A 25 16.17 6.26 -5.22
C THR A 25 16.07 4.90 -4.54
N PHE A 26 14.96 4.18 -4.76
CA PHE A 26 14.75 2.84 -4.23
C PHE A 26 13.85 2.00 -5.12
N ARG A 27 13.84 0.70 -4.85
CA ARG A 27 12.98 -0.26 -5.53
C ARG A 27 12.26 -1.13 -4.53
N PHE A 28 11.03 -1.49 -4.84
CA PHE A 28 10.31 -2.50 -4.08
C PHE A 28 9.49 -3.39 -5.02
N ALA A 29 9.17 -4.59 -4.56
CA ALA A 29 8.30 -5.51 -5.28
C ALA A 29 6.90 -5.51 -4.67
N GLN A 30 5.90 -5.89 -5.47
CA GLN A 30 4.53 -6.12 -5.03
C GLN A 30 4.09 -7.51 -5.44
N LEU A 31 3.69 -8.32 -4.46
CA LEU A 31 2.96 -9.55 -4.62
C LEU A 31 1.49 -9.31 -4.28
N THR A 32 0.55 -9.92 -4.96
CA THR A 32 -0.89 -9.79 -4.71
C THR A 32 -1.65 -10.97 -5.25
N ASP A 33 -2.83 -11.22 -4.71
CA ASP A 33 -3.75 -12.25 -5.21
C ASP A 33 -3.03 -13.59 -5.40
N ILE A 34 -2.46 -14.07 -4.30
CA ILE A 34 -1.62 -15.29 -4.23
C ILE A 34 -2.52 -16.53 -4.28
N HIS A 35 -3.69 -16.48 -3.60
CA HIS A 35 -4.71 -17.53 -3.57
C HIS A 35 -4.17 -18.93 -3.27
N LEU A 36 -3.31 -19.06 -2.25
CA LEU A 36 -2.91 -20.38 -1.80
C LEU A 36 -4.14 -21.18 -1.37
N THR A 37 -4.12 -22.47 -1.72
CA THR A 37 -5.16 -23.42 -1.32
C THR A 37 -4.55 -24.80 -1.08
N PRO A 38 -5.08 -25.59 -0.13
CA PRO A 38 -4.54 -26.93 0.14
C PRO A 38 -4.66 -27.89 -1.04
N ASN A 39 -5.67 -27.70 -1.89
CA ASN A 39 -6.05 -28.63 -2.94
C ASN A 39 -5.34 -28.40 -4.28
N ASN A 40 -4.55 -27.34 -4.40
CA ASN A 40 -3.81 -27.00 -5.62
C ASN A 40 -2.39 -26.53 -5.28
N PRO A 41 -1.33 -27.26 -5.69
CA PRO A 41 0.04 -26.85 -5.39
C PRO A 41 0.52 -25.65 -6.21
N ASN A 42 -0.15 -25.34 -7.33
CA ASN A 42 0.32 -24.32 -8.27
C ASN A 42 0.53 -22.94 -7.65
N PRO A 43 -0.40 -22.38 -6.85
CA PRO A 43 -0.17 -21.07 -6.21
C PRO A 43 1.05 -21.06 -5.27
N THR A 44 1.29 -22.18 -4.56
CA THR A 44 2.50 -22.31 -3.72
C THR A 44 3.78 -22.28 -4.56
N GLU A 45 3.82 -23.04 -5.66
CA GLU A 45 4.96 -23.03 -6.59
C GLU A 45 5.17 -21.65 -7.21
N ASP A 46 4.09 -20.98 -7.60
CA ASP A 46 4.13 -19.64 -8.19
C ASP A 46 4.71 -18.61 -7.22
N LEU A 47 4.27 -18.64 -5.94
CA LEU A 47 4.81 -17.79 -4.89
C LEU A 47 6.30 -18.07 -4.66
N LEU A 48 6.71 -19.34 -4.54
CA LEU A 48 8.10 -19.71 -4.33
C LEU A 48 9.01 -19.28 -5.50
N ARG A 49 8.54 -19.40 -6.74
CA ARG A 49 9.27 -18.91 -7.92
C ARG A 49 9.41 -17.39 -7.90
N SER A 50 8.37 -16.67 -7.50
CA SER A 50 8.41 -15.21 -7.37
C SER A 50 9.37 -14.78 -6.26
N VAL A 51 9.31 -15.40 -5.08
CA VAL A 51 10.25 -15.16 -3.96
C VAL A 51 11.69 -15.43 -4.38
N ALA A 52 11.95 -16.54 -5.08
CA ALA A 52 13.29 -16.86 -5.56
C ALA A 52 13.82 -15.80 -6.55
N GLN A 53 12.99 -15.34 -7.48
CA GLN A 53 13.39 -14.29 -8.43
C GLN A 53 13.57 -12.93 -7.76
N ILE A 54 12.71 -12.55 -6.81
CA ILE A 54 12.86 -11.32 -6.02
C ILE A 54 14.20 -11.36 -5.28
N ASN A 55 14.54 -12.48 -4.63
CA ASN A 55 15.79 -12.67 -3.92
C ASN A 55 17.05 -12.64 -4.82
N ALA A 56 16.88 -12.93 -6.11
CA ALA A 56 17.94 -12.87 -7.14
C ALA A 56 17.98 -11.53 -7.88
N THR A 57 17.01 -10.64 -7.62
CA THR A 57 16.95 -9.31 -8.24
C THR A 57 17.70 -8.30 -7.37
N ASP A 58 18.73 -7.69 -7.91
CA ASP A 58 19.49 -6.66 -7.20
C ASP A 58 18.64 -5.45 -6.84
N SER A 59 18.94 -4.88 -5.66
CA SER A 59 18.37 -3.59 -5.23
C SER A 59 16.85 -3.56 -5.03
N ILE A 60 16.22 -4.67 -4.67
CA ILE A 60 14.89 -4.66 -4.05
C ILE A 60 15.08 -4.39 -2.57
N ASP A 61 14.51 -3.29 -2.06
CA ASP A 61 14.66 -2.87 -0.68
C ASP A 61 13.65 -3.57 0.26
N PHE A 62 12.42 -3.81 -0.23
CA PHE A 62 11.35 -4.51 0.50
C PHE A 62 10.27 -5.05 -0.44
N VAL A 63 9.30 -5.79 0.10
CA VAL A 63 8.15 -6.33 -0.64
C VAL A 63 6.84 -5.87 0.01
N LEU A 64 5.88 -5.42 -0.78
CA LEU A 64 4.49 -5.23 -0.37
C LEU A 64 3.66 -6.43 -0.82
N VAL A 65 2.82 -6.95 0.07
CA VAL A 65 1.89 -8.03 -0.24
C VAL A 65 0.47 -7.49 -0.06
N THR A 66 -0.25 -7.32 -1.16
CA THR A 66 -1.49 -6.54 -1.19
C THR A 66 -2.74 -7.42 -1.20
N GLY A 67 -2.80 -8.40 -0.29
CA GLY A 67 -4.00 -9.17 0.03
C GLY A 67 -4.28 -10.36 -0.88
N ASP A 68 -5.38 -11.05 -0.59
CA ASP A 68 -5.81 -12.32 -1.19
C ASP A 68 -4.68 -13.35 -1.16
N LEU A 69 -4.20 -13.60 0.06
CA LEU A 69 -3.09 -14.53 0.33
C LEU A 69 -3.51 -15.97 0.09
N THR A 70 -4.75 -16.27 0.48
CA THR A 70 -5.33 -17.61 0.47
C THR A 70 -6.69 -17.59 -0.23
N GLU A 71 -7.18 -18.75 -0.64
CA GLU A 71 -8.51 -18.87 -1.25
C GLU A 71 -9.64 -18.78 -0.19
N GLU A 72 -9.42 -19.33 1.01
CA GLU A 72 -10.47 -19.49 2.02
C GLU A 72 -10.21 -18.70 3.31
N GLY A 73 -9.13 -17.94 3.41
CA GLY A 73 -8.79 -17.17 4.61
C GLY A 73 -8.50 -18.04 5.84
N ASP A 74 -8.18 -19.32 5.68
CA ASP A 74 -7.93 -20.23 6.79
C ASP A 74 -6.52 -20.09 7.37
N ARG A 75 -6.39 -20.30 8.69
CA ARG A 75 -5.14 -20.15 9.45
C ARG A 75 -4.00 -20.97 8.85
N THR A 76 -4.21 -22.24 8.60
CA THR A 76 -3.17 -23.18 8.17
C THR A 76 -2.56 -22.76 6.84
N THR A 77 -3.40 -22.32 5.91
CA THR A 77 -2.96 -21.85 4.60
C THR A 77 -2.25 -20.48 4.72
N MET A 78 -2.73 -19.58 5.59
CA MET A 78 -2.04 -18.31 5.88
C MET A 78 -0.66 -18.53 6.49
N GLU A 79 -0.50 -19.46 7.43
CA GLU A 79 0.80 -19.86 8.00
C GLU A 79 1.75 -20.40 6.92
N LYS A 80 1.22 -21.14 5.95
CA LYS A 80 2.00 -21.61 4.80
C LYS A 80 2.44 -20.46 3.90
N VAL A 81 1.55 -19.48 3.62
CA VAL A 81 1.92 -18.25 2.90
C VAL A 81 3.06 -17.54 3.63
N LYS A 82 2.89 -17.34 4.94
CA LYS A 82 3.94 -16.73 5.77
C LYS A 82 5.26 -17.45 5.66
N SER A 83 5.25 -18.79 5.76
CA SER A 83 6.47 -19.59 5.63
C SER A 83 7.16 -19.42 4.27
N CYS A 84 6.41 -19.22 3.19
CA CYS A 84 6.97 -18.92 1.88
C CYS A 84 7.53 -17.49 1.81
N LEU A 85 6.83 -16.50 2.39
CA LEU A 85 7.29 -15.11 2.42
C LEU A 85 8.51 -14.92 3.33
N ASP A 86 8.64 -15.69 4.41
CA ASP A 86 9.80 -15.69 5.31
C ASP A 86 11.11 -16.13 4.61
N LEU A 87 11.03 -16.68 3.39
CA LEU A 87 12.19 -16.96 2.54
C LEU A 87 12.71 -15.71 1.80
N LEU A 88 11.99 -14.59 1.83
CA LEU A 88 12.48 -13.33 1.30
C LEU A 88 13.71 -12.85 2.09
N LYS A 89 14.72 -12.34 1.38
CA LYS A 89 15.94 -11.77 1.98
C LYS A 89 15.80 -10.32 2.40
N VAL A 90 14.66 -9.70 2.08
CA VAL A 90 14.31 -8.31 2.38
C VAL A 90 13.03 -8.28 3.21
N PRO A 91 12.77 -7.22 3.98
CA PRO A 91 11.53 -7.07 4.72
C PRO A 91 10.30 -7.13 3.80
N TYR A 92 9.18 -7.60 4.34
CA TYR A 92 7.89 -7.53 3.65
C TYR A 92 6.80 -7.02 4.59
N HIS A 93 5.78 -6.36 3.99
CA HIS A 93 4.62 -5.82 4.68
C HIS A 93 3.37 -6.31 3.97
N VAL A 94 2.36 -6.71 4.74
CA VAL A 94 1.18 -7.41 4.24
C VAL A 94 -0.09 -6.66 4.64
N VAL A 95 -1.04 -6.51 3.73
CA VAL A 95 -2.42 -6.14 4.04
C VAL A 95 -3.35 -7.30 3.72
N LEU A 96 -4.53 -7.31 4.33
CA LEU A 96 -5.57 -8.28 4.03
C LEU A 96 -6.19 -8.02 2.64
N GLY A 97 -6.68 -9.11 2.03
CA GLY A 97 -7.63 -9.03 0.93
C GLY A 97 -9.05 -9.43 1.36
N ASN A 98 -9.95 -9.50 0.39
CA ASN A 98 -11.32 -9.92 0.68
C ASN A 98 -11.43 -11.42 1.03
N HIS A 99 -10.50 -12.24 0.59
CA HIS A 99 -10.50 -13.66 0.95
C HIS A 99 -10.18 -13.85 2.43
N GLU A 100 -9.29 -13.06 3.01
CA GLU A 100 -8.99 -13.09 4.45
C GLU A 100 -10.11 -12.50 5.31
N THR A 101 -10.89 -11.53 4.79
CA THR A 101 -11.99 -10.93 5.56
C THR A 101 -13.31 -11.65 5.34
N LYS A 102 -13.66 -11.94 4.10
CA LYS A 102 -14.97 -12.45 3.69
C LYS A 102 -15.16 -13.93 3.99
N TRP A 103 -14.13 -14.75 3.80
CA TRP A 103 -14.20 -16.20 3.92
C TRP A 103 -13.61 -16.75 5.21
N SER A 104 -12.83 -15.96 5.92
CA SER A 104 -12.17 -16.38 7.16
C SER A 104 -13.16 -16.75 8.25
N ASP A 105 -12.99 -17.93 8.84
CA ASP A 105 -13.76 -18.37 10.01
C ASP A 105 -13.37 -17.59 11.28
N SER A 106 -12.19 -16.99 11.29
CA SER A 106 -11.66 -16.23 12.44
C SER A 106 -12.07 -14.75 12.44
N GLY A 107 -12.74 -14.25 11.39
CA GLY A 107 -13.06 -12.83 11.28
C GLY A 107 -11.82 -11.95 11.30
N CYS A 108 -10.77 -12.31 10.56
CA CYS A 108 -9.46 -11.67 10.45
C CYS A 108 -8.52 -11.81 11.65
N THR A 109 -8.96 -12.34 12.80
CA THR A 109 -8.08 -12.45 13.98
C THR A 109 -6.85 -13.33 13.72
N ALA A 110 -7.00 -14.41 12.96
CA ALA A 110 -5.87 -15.25 12.57
C ALA A 110 -4.83 -14.50 11.73
N PHE A 111 -5.24 -13.61 10.86
CA PHE A 111 -4.32 -12.76 10.10
C PHE A 111 -3.49 -11.87 11.05
N GLY A 112 -4.16 -11.16 11.98
CA GLY A 112 -3.48 -10.30 12.94
C GLY A 112 -2.46 -11.05 13.80
N GLU A 113 -2.79 -12.28 14.23
CA GLU A 113 -1.87 -13.13 15.00
C GLU A 113 -0.67 -13.63 14.18
N ILE A 114 -0.87 -13.93 12.89
CA ILE A 114 0.17 -14.47 12.00
C ILE A 114 1.09 -13.35 11.49
N PHE A 115 0.54 -12.21 11.06
CA PHE A 115 1.29 -11.12 10.41
C PHE A 115 1.54 -9.90 11.31
N GLY A 116 1.03 -9.89 12.54
CA GLY A 116 1.32 -8.85 13.53
C GLY A 116 0.33 -7.69 13.55
N GLY A 117 -0.75 -7.74 12.78
CA GLY A 117 -1.81 -6.71 12.72
C GLY A 117 -2.39 -6.54 11.33
N GLU A 118 -3.48 -5.77 11.25
CA GLU A 118 -4.15 -5.45 9.98
C GLU A 118 -3.62 -4.17 9.34
N LEU A 119 -2.90 -3.36 10.12
CA LEU A 119 -2.33 -2.08 9.73
C LEU A 119 -0.81 -2.16 9.79
N PHE A 120 -0.13 -1.44 8.90
CA PHE A 120 1.30 -1.24 9.02
C PHE A 120 1.70 0.19 8.68
N GLU A 121 2.79 0.63 9.31
CA GLU A 121 3.45 1.89 9.04
C GLU A 121 4.96 1.66 8.96
N PHE A 122 5.60 2.26 7.97
CA PHE A 122 7.05 2.38 7.94
C PHE A 122 7.50 3.55 7.06
N GLU A 123 8.70 4.02 7.34
CA GLU A 123 9.38 4.99 6.48
C GLU A 123 10.49 4.35 5.67
N HIS A 124 10.59 4.77 4.40
CA HIS A 124 11.70 4.36 3.55
C HIS A 124 12.15 5.50 2.65
N LYS A 125 13.42 5.90 2.81
CA LYS A 125 14.09 6.94 1.99
C LYS A 125 13.24 8.19 1.77
N GLY A 126 12.59 8.68 2.82
CA GLY A 126 11.80 9.91 2.84
C GLY A 126 10.34 9.74 2.42
N PHE A 127 9.87 8.55 2.13
CA PHE A 127 8.47 8.21 1.91
C PHE A 127 7.86 7.54 3.12
N LEU A 128 6.62 7.86 3.43
CA LEU A 128 5.78 7.16 4.39
C LEU A 128 4.92 6.14 3.65
N PHE A 129 4.89 4.91 4.16
CA PHE A 129 4.04 3.84 3.69
C PHE A 129 3.03 3.48 4.77
N LEU A 130 1.74 3.50 4.43
CA LEU A 130 0.65 3.10 5.31
C LEU A 130 -0.18 2.00 4.64
N GLY A 131 -0.29 0.85 5.30
CA GLY A 131 -1.14 -0.25 4.87
C GLY A 131 -2.39 -0.34 5.72
N PHE A 132 -3.55 -0.53 5.11
CA PHE A 132 -4.84 -0.58 5.78
C PHE A 132 -5.79 -1.58 5.15
N ASN A 133 -6.79 -2.01 5.94
CA ASN A 133 -7.80 -2.95 5.52
C ASN A 133 -8.92 -2.24 4.73
N SER A 134 -9.25 -2.74 3.54
CA SER A 134 -10.38 -2.29 2.72
C SER A 134 -11.35 -3.41 2.39
N GLY A 135 -11.18 -4.58 2.98
CA GLY A 135 -12.02 -5.74 2.75
C GLY A 135 -13.41 -5.60 3.35
N PRO A 136 -14.39 -6.42 2.90
CA PRO A 136 -15.73 -6.37 3.43
C PRO A 136 -15.80 -6.85 4.89
N LEU A 137 -16.60 -6.20 5.71
CA LEU A 137 -16.85 -6.58 7.09
C LEU A 137 -17.77 -7.82 7.22
N MET A 138 -18.49 -8.14 6.16
CA MET A 138 -19.41 -9.27 6.10
C MET A 138 -19.35 -9.95 4.73
N ARG A 139 -19.67 -11.24 4.68
CA ARG A 139 -19.88 -11.96 3.41
C ARG A 139 -20.92 -11.22 2.55
N MET A 140 -20.69 -11.15 1.26
CA MET A 140 -21.58 -10.50 0.27
C MET A 140 -21.72 -8.98 0.42
N ALA A 141 -20.93 -8.33 1.24
CA ALA A 141 -20.86 -6.88 1.32
C ALA A 141 -19.76 -6.34 0.37
N TYR A 142 -19.84 -5.04 0.09
CA TYR A 142 -18.73 -4.28 -0.48
C TYR A 142 -17.59 -4.18 0.53
N GLY A 143 -16.39 -3.85 0.06
CA GLY A 143 -15.31 -3.42 0.91
C GLY A 143 -15.70 -2.19 1.74
N HIS A 144 -15.10 -2.03 2.90
CA HIS A 144 -15.35 -0.93 3.82
C HIS A 144 -14.09 -0.58 4.58
N VAL A 145 -13.71 0.68 4.62
CA VAL A 145 -12.62 1.15 5.46
C VAL A 145 -13.21 1.70 6.76
N VAL A 146 -12.94 1.02 7.87
CA VAL A 146 -13.53 1.43 9.16
C VAL A 146 -13.06 2.84 9.57
N PRO A 147 -13.91 3.65 10.22
CA PRO A 147 -13.55 5.02 10.61
C PRO A 147 -12.30 5.11 11.50
N GLN A 148 -11.99 4.06 12.24
CA GLN A 148 -10.78 3.95 13.06
C GLN A 148 -9.51 3.95 12.21
N ASP A 149 -9.51 3.20 11.09
CA ASP A 149 -8.37 3.12 10.19
C ASP A 149 -8.18 4.43 9.43
N ILE A 150 -9.27 5.10 9.03
CA ILE A 150 -9.21 6.42 8.40
C ILE A 150 -8.58 7.44 9.37
N ARG A 151 -8.99 7.44 10.65
CA ARG A 151 -8.38 8.31 11.68
C ARG A 151 -6.92 7.98 11.89
N TRP A 152 -6.58 6.70 12.05
CA TRP A 152 -5.20 6.27 12.21
C TRP A 152 -4.31 6.75 11.05
N MET A 153 -4.73 6.58 9.80
CA MET A 153 -3.97 7.08 8.64
C MET A 153 -3.71 8.59 8.71
N THR A 154 -4.73 9.37 9.06
CA THR A 154 -4.58 10.83 9.16
C THR A 154 -3.70 11.25 10.34
N GLU A 155 -3.79 10.57 11.47
CA GLU A 155 -2.91 10.79 12.64
C GLU A 155 -1.45 10.48 12.30
N GLU A 156 -1.16 9.38 11.59
CA GLU A 156 0.19 9.04 11.15
C GLU A 156 0.73 10.07 10.15
N MET A 157 -0.09 10.52 9.19
CA MET A 157 0.30 11.56 8.26
C MET A 157 0.53 12.92 8.96
N ASP A 158 -0.27 13.29 9.98
CA ASP A 158 -0.06 14.50 10.77
C ASP A 158 1.24 14.44 11.58
N LYS A 159 1.55 13.32 12.22
CA LYS A 159 2.83 13.10 12.95
C LYS A 159 4.05 13.26 12.05
N ASN A 160 3.93 12.83 10.79
CA ASN A 160 5.01 12.83 9.81
C ASN A 160 5.12 14.14 9.02
N GLY A 161 4.10 15.00 9.09
CA GLY A 161 4.01 16.27 8.37
C GLY A 161 3.32 16.14 7.00
N LYS A 162 2.47 17.13 6.69
CA LYS A 162 1.57 17.10 5.52
C LYS A 162 2.29 17.06 4.17
N ASP A 163 3.51 17.55 4.10
CA ASP A 163 4.32 17.60 2.88
C ASP A 163 5.08 16.30 2.60
N LYS A 164 5.15 15.39 3.58
CA LYS A 164 5.83 14.11 3.42
C LYS A 164 5.13 13.27 2.35
N PRO A 165 5.84 12.76 1.34
CA PRO A 165 5.22 11.91 0.33
C PRO A 165 4.76 10.60 0.94
N VAL A 166 3.50 10.25 0.67
CA VAL A 166 2.83 9.07 1.24
C VAL A 166 2.45 8.10 0.11
N ILE A 167 2.69 6.82 0.34
CA ILE A 167 2.15 5.73 -0.46
C ILE A 167 1.17 4.95 0.42
N LEU A 168 -0.07 4.82 -0.03
CA LEU A 168 -1.12 4.10 0.65
C LEU A 168 -1.29 2.72 0.02
N VAL A 169 -1.39 1.70 0.86
CA VAL A 169 -1.41 0.29 0.45
C VAL A 169 -2.66 -0.38 0.97
N THR A 170 -3.42 -0.99 0.08
CA THR A 170 -4.64 -1.71 0.42
C THR A 170 -4.87 -2.82 -0.61
N HIS A 171 -6.00 -3.53 -0.55
CA HIS A 171 -6.34 -4.57 -1.53
C HIS A 171 -7.34 -4.08 -2.56
N TYR A 172 -8.56 -3.69 -2.11
CA TYR A 172 -9.60 -3.19 -3.01
C TYR A 172 -9.27 -1.83 -3.61
N PRO A 173 -9.67 -1.57 -4.87
CA PRO A 173 -9.67 -0.21 -5.40
C PRO A 173 -10.68 0.68 -4.66
N LEU A 174 -10.28 1.90 -4.34
CA LEU A 174 -11.13 2.87 -3.64
C LEU A 174 -12.09 3.55 -4.63
N MET A 175 -13.08 2.80 -5.10
CA MET A 175 -14.05 3.28 -6.09
C MET A 175 -15.43 2.70 -5.86
N GLU A 176 -16.44 3.34 -6.50
CA GLU A 176 -17.82 2.87 -6.48
C GLU A 176 -17.92 1.43 -7.02
N GLY A 177 -18.64 0.59 -6.29
CA GLY A 177 -18.80 -0.83 -6.63
C GLY A 177 -17.81 -1.76 -5.93
N ASP A 178 -16.70 -1.25 -5.40
CA ASP A 178 -15.71 -2.04 -4.67
C ASP A 178 -15.69 -1.70 -3.17
N VAL A 179 -15.62 -0.42 -2.81
CA VAL A 179 -15.60 0.06 -1.43
C VAL A 179 -16.73 1.07 -1.23
N ASP A 180 -17.65 0.81 -0.31
CA ASP A 180 -18.86 1.61 -0.12
C ASP A 180 -18.62 3.03 0.39
N ASN A 181 -17.56 3.22 1.19
CA ASN A 181 -17.15 4.51 1.74
C ASN A 181 -15.83 5.05 1.16
N TRP A 182 -15.47 4.65 -0.06
CA TRP A 182 -14.22 5.06 -0.72
C TRP A 182 -13.98 6.59 -0.69
N TYR A 183 -15.05 7.39 -0.78
CA TYR A 183 -15.01 8.85 -0.76
C TYR A 183 -14.60 9.42 0.61
N GLU A 184 -14.92 8.73 1.72
CA GLU A 184 -14.48 9.15 3.06
C GLU A 184 -12.95 9.04 3.18
N VAL A 185 -12.38 8.00 2.60
CA VAL A 185 -10.91 7.82 2.56
C VAL A 185 -10.26 8.90 1.70
N THR A 186 -10.74 9.10 0.46
CA THR A 186 -10.15 10.10 -0.44
C THR A 186 -10.28 11.52 0.10
N ASP A 187 -11.39 11.85 0.76
CA ASP A 187 -11.58 13.16 1.42
C ASP A 187 -10.61 13.35 2.60
N ALA A 188 -10.46 12.32 3.44
CA ALA A 188 -9.60 12.38 4.61
C ALA A 188 -8.13 12.58 4.24
N VAL A 189 -7.64 11.89 3.20
CA VAL A 189 -6.24 11.95 2.78
C VAL A 189 -5.90 13.12 1.85
N ARG A 190 -6.89 13.82 1.32
CA ARG A 190 -6.71 14.95 0.39
C ARG A 190 -5.80 16.08 0.88
N PRO A 191 -5.78 16.45 2.18
CA PRO A 191 -4.90 17.50 2.70
C PRO A 191 -3.41 17.13 2.71
N TYR A 192 -3.07 15.86 2.44
CA TYR A 192 -1.73 15.31 2.56
C TYR A 192 -1.09 15.05 1.19
N ASN A 193 0.21 14.84 1.19
CA ASN A 193 0.99 14.60 -0.01
C ASN A 193 0.96 13.11 -0.44
N VAL A 194 -0.26 12.55 -0.62
CA VAL A 194 -0.43 11.17 -1.09
C VAL A 194 -0.03 11.09 -2.56
N ARG A 195 0.90 10.20 -2.88
CA ARG A 195 1.50 10.05 -4.21
C ARG A 195 0.96 8.89 -5.01
N LEU A 196 0.57 7.83 -4.33
CA LEU A 196 0.08 6.61 -4.98
C LEU A 196 -0.74 5.78 -4.01
N PHE A 197 -1.84 5.21 -4.50
CA PHE A 197 -2.49 4.05 -3.91
C PHE A 197 -2.03 2.78 -4.63
N ILE A 198 -1.73 1.73 -3.88
CA ILE A 198 -1.30 0.43 -4.40
C ILE A 198 -2.29 -0.64 -3.93
N GLY A 199 -2.81 -1.44 -4.87
CA GLY A 199 -3.77 -2.49 -4.58
C GLY A 199 -3.67 -3.71 -5.51
N GLY A 200 -4.62 -4.64 -5.35
CA GLY A 200 -4.76 -5.88 -6.11
C GLY A 200 -6.18 -6.10 -6.63
N HIS A 201 -6.77 -7.24 -6.28
CA HIS A 201 -8.17 -7.62 -6.47
C HIS A 201 -8.61 -7.98 -7.90
N TYR A 202 -8.26 -7.20 -8.90
CA TYR A 202 -8.72 -7.45 -10.27
C TYR A 202 -7.82 -8.37 -11.11
N HIS A 203 -6.78 -8.94 -10.52
CA HIS A 203 -5.81 -9.83 -11.18
C HIS A 203 -5.21 -9.25 -12.48
N SER A 204 -5.26 -7.93 -12.64
CA SER A 204 -4.82 -7.25 -13.86
C SER A 204 -4.22 -5.89 -13.56
N ASN A 205 -3.24 -5.50 -14.36
CA ASN A 205 -2.64 -4.17 -14.26
C ASN A 205 -3.66 -3.09 -14.63
N ARG A 206 -3.86 -2.12 -13.75
CA ARG A 206 -4.73 -0.96 -13.99
C ARG A 206 -4.10 0.31 -13.46
N ASP A 207 -4.13 1.36 -14.27
CA ASP A 207 -3.83 2.74 -13.87
C ASP A 207 -5.17 3.45 -13.61
N LEU A 208 -5.38 3.84 -12.37
CA LEU A 208 -6.65 4.39 -11.87
C LEU A 208 -6.43 5.79 -11.27
N ARG A 209 -7.53 6.48 -11.04
CA ARG A 209 -7.57 7.75 -10.32
C ARG A 209 -8.67 7.71 -9.28
N TYR A 210 -8.32 7.93 -8.03
CA TYR A 210 -9.23 8.01 -6.90
C TYR A 210 -9.41 9.47 -6.51
N ASP A 211 -10.45 10.12 -7.00
CA ASP A 211 -10.65 11.58 -6.86
C ASP A 211 -9.38 12.40 -7.25
N GLY A 212 -8.73 12.02 -8.34
CA GLY A 212 -7.52 12.66 -8.86
C GLY A 212 -6.20 12.11 -8.30
N ILE A 213 -6.22 11.35 -7.20
CA ILE A 213 -5.01 10.70 -6.66
C ILE A 213 -4.70 9.45 -7.48
N PRO A 214 -3.45 9.26 -7.95
CA PRO A 214 -3.09 8.07 -8.70
C PRO A 214 -3.28 6.78 -7.90
N GLY A 215 -3.72 5.74 -8.58
CA GLY A 215 -3.82 4.40 -8.03
C GLY A 215 -3.40 3.35 -9.04
N VAL A 216 -2.82 2.28 -8.56
CA VAL A 216 -2.45 1.13 -9.38
C VAL A 216 -2.98 -0.16 -8.78
N LEU A 217 -3.50 -1.01 -9.62
CA LEU A 217 -3.74 -2.41 -9.32
C LEU A 217 -2.73 -3.25 -10.09
N MET A 218 -2.20 -4.27 -9.43
CA MET A 218 -1.24 -5.19 -10.03
C MET A 218 -1.93 -6.49 -10.43
N ARG A 219 -1.39 -7.12 -11.46
CA ARG A 219 -1.78 -8.48 -11.81
C ARG A 219 -1.53 -9.43 -10.63
N SER A 220 -2.34 -10.50 -10.55
CA SER A 220 -2.17 -11.60 -9.61
C SER A 220 -0.77 -12.25 -9.73
N ASN A 221 -0.27 -12.80 -8.63
CA ASN A 221 0.95 -13.61 -8.61
C ASN A 221 0.79 -14.93 -9.37
N LEU A 222 -0.43 -15.41 -9.55
CA LEU A 222 -0.73 -16.67 -10.20
C LEU A 222 -0.15 -16.77 -11.62
N ARG A 223 0.20 -17.99 -12.05
CA ARG A 223 0.62 -18.28 -13.40
C ARG A 223 -0.44 -17.91 -14.43
N ASP A 224 -0.02 -17.32 -15.52
CA ASP A 224 -0.87 -17.00 -16.66
C ASP A 224 -1.06 -18.21 -17.58
N LYS A 225 -1.65 -17.98 -18.75
CA LYS A 225 -1.89 -19.02 -19.76
C LYS A 225 -0.61 -19.67 -20.29
N GLU A 226 0.54 -19.01 -20.12
CA GLU A 226 1.87 -19.54 -20.50
C GLU A 226 2.57 -20.22 -19.33
N GLY A 227 1.90 -20.40 -18.19
CA GLY A 227 2.44 -21.02 -16.99
C GLY A 227 3.45 -20.15 -16.23
N LYS A 228 3.42 -18.83 -16.42
CA LYS A 228 4.36 -17.90 -15.79
C LYS A 228 3.69 -17.06 -14.71
N PRO A 229 4.07 -17.23 -13.46
CA PRO A 229 3.69 -16.30 -12.41
C PRO A 229 4.39 -14.95 -12.60
N GLY A 230 3.94 -13.94 -11.85
CA GLY A 230 4.56 -12.62 -11.95
C GLY A 230 4.18 -11.72 -10.79
N TYR A 231 4.86 -10.58 -10.73
CA TYR A 231 4.72 -9.61 -9.67
C TYR A 231 5.04 -8.19 -10.18
N GLY A 232 4.77 -7.19 -9.36
CA GLY A 232 5.09 -5.80 -9.66
C GLY A 232 6.50 -5.43 -9.21
N ILE A 233 7.15 -4.52 -9.94
CA ILE A 233 8.35 -3.81 -9.48
C ILE A 233 8.09 -2.32 -9.59
N TYR A 234 8.43 -1.58 -8.55
CA TYR A 234 8.36 -0.13 -8.48
C TYR A 234 9.77 0.45 -8.39
N GLU A 235 10.07 1.39 -9.25
CA GLU A 235 11.29 2.19 -9.19
C GLU A 235 10.92 3.61 -8.80
N VAL A 236 11.30 4.01 -7.60
CA VAL A 236 11.08 5.36 -7.09
C VAL A 236 12.36 6.16 -7.24
N THR A 237 12.24 7.33 -7.86
CA THR A 237 13.30 8.32 -7.98
C THR A 237 12.84 9.62 -7.33
N LYS A 238 13.68 10.65 -7.31
CA LYS A 238 13.28 11.98 -6.85
C LYS A 238 12.15 12.62 -7.68
N ASP A 239 11.97 12.19 -8.94
CA ASP A 239 11.07 12.83 -9.89
C ASP A 239 9.85 11.97 -10.28
N SER A 240 9.92 10.65 -10.06
CA SER A 240 8.88 9.72 -10.56
C SER A 240 8.83 8.39 -9.85
N ILE A 241 7.65 7.76 -9.91
CA ILE A 241 7.42 6.34 -9.61
C ILE A 241 7.13 5.63 -10.92
N ARG A 242 7.97 4.66 -11.31
CA ARG A 242 7.75 3.82 -12.49
C ARG A 242 7.31 2.45 -12.05
N VAL A 243 6.30 1.89 -12.72
CA VAL A 243 5.68 0.63 -12.39
C VAL A 243 5.90 -0.39 -13.52
N TYR A 244 6.40 -1.55 -13.14
CA TYR A 244 6.72 -2.63 -14.07
C TYR A 244 5.99 -3.91 -13.67
N THR A 245 5.67 -4.72 -14.65
CA THR A 245 5.35 -6.14 -14.44
C THR A 245 6.60 -6.98 -14.69
N GLN A 246 6.90 -7.86 -13.77
CA GLN A 246 7.92 -8.88 -13.89
C GLN A 246 7.25 -10.26 -14.01
N ARG A 247 7.33 -10.89 -15.17
CA ARG A 247 6.99 -12.30 -15.35
C ARG A 247 8.22 -13.16 -15.10
N ILE A 248 8.05 -14.30 -14.47
CA ILE A 248 9.17 -15.18 -14.14
C ILE A 248 9.91 -15.62 -15.42
N GLY A 249 11.22 -15.39 -15.43
CA GLY A 249 12.10 -15.73 -16.58
C GLY A 249 12.03 -14.74 -17.74
N GLU A 250 11.38 -13.60 -17.60
CA GLU A 250 11.31 -12.56 -18.63
C GLU A 250 11.90 -11.23 -18.15
N PRO A 251 12.30 -10.33 -19.04
CA PRO A 251 12.61 -8.95 -18.69
C PRO A 251 11.36 -8.24 -18.13
N LYS A 252 11.55 -7.37 -17.12
CA LYS A 252 10.47 -6.54 -16.61
C LYS A 252 9.96 -5.59 -17.69
N LYS A 253 8.64 -5.34 -17.71
CA LYS A 253 7.97 -4.47 -18.68
C LYS A 253 7.30 -3.31 -17.97
N GLN A 254 7.72 -2.08 -18.29
CA GLN A 254 7.06 -0.87 -17.76
C GLN A 254 5.66 -0.72 -18.38
N TRP A 255 4.68 -0.35 -17.55
CA TRP A 255 3.31 -0.10 -18.00
C TRP A 255 2.69 1.17 -17.40
N ALA A 256 3.23 1.72 -16.30
CA ALA A 256 2.79 2.99 -15.75
C ALA A 256 3.96 3.83 -15.25
N ALA A 257 3.75 5.15 -15.13
CA ALA A 257 4.68 6.08 -14.51
C ALA A 257 3.92 7.29 -13.95
N PHE A 258 4.32 7.75 -12.76
CA PHE A 258 3.72 8.87 -12.06
C PHE A 258 4.79 9.90 -11.71
N SER A 259 4.54 11.17 -12.07
CA SER A 259 5.43 12.26 -11.67
C SER A 259 5.32 12.55 -10.18
N LEU A 260 6.43 12.84 -9.53
CA LEU A 260 6.48 13.35 -8.15
C LEU A 260 6.57 14.88 -8.12
N ALA A 261 6.62 15.54 -9.27
CA ALA A 261 6.60 17.00 -9.37
C ALA A 261 5.17 17.54 -9.20
N GLY A 262 5.02 18.55 -8.35
CA GLY A 262 3.73 19.21 -8.10
C GLY A 262 2.76 18.39 -7.25
N GLN A 263 1.58 18.95 -7.00
CA GLN A 263 0.43 18.23 -6.43
C GLN A 263 -0.42 17.70 -7.57
N TYR A 264 -1.03 16.52 -7.37
CA TYR A 264 -2.04 16.03 -8.29
C TYR A 264 -3.24 16.97 -8.27
N SER A 265 -3.90 17.14 -9.44
CA SER A 265 -5.13 17.91 -9.52
C SER A 265 -6.15 17.29 -8.54
N THR A 266 -6.53 18.06 -7.53
CA THR A 266 -7.58 17.70 -6.57
C THR A 266 -8.97 17.99 -7.14
N ALA A 267 -9.12 18.05 -8.47
CA ALA A 267 -10.42 18.16 -9.09
C ALA A 267 -11.22 16.91 -8.70
N MET A 268 -12.21 17.10 -7.83
CA MET A 268 -13.15 16.04 -7.49
C MET A 268 -13.76 15.52 -8.78
N GLU A 269 -13.57 14.24 -9.09
CA GLU A 269 -14.40 13.60 -10.09
C GLU A 269 -15.85 13.82 -9.69
N LYS A 270 -16.73 14.12 -10.67
CA LYS A 270 -18.15 14.31 -10.36
C LYS A 270 -18.63 13.03 -9.70
N ARG A 271 -18.76 13.05 -8.39
CA ARG A 271 -19.29 11.95 -7.60
C ARG A 271 -20.73 11.69 -8.04
N ARG A 272 -20.90 10.72 -8.93
CA ARG A 272 -22.22 10.29 -9.36
C ARG A 272 -22.82 9.47 -8.22
N ASN A 273 -23.94 9.95 -7.67
CA ASN A 273 -24.81 9.22 -6.72
C ASN A 273 -24.22 8.87 -5.34
N ILE A 274 -23.45 9.74 -4.72
CA ILE A 274 -23.27 9.64 -3.28
C ILE A 274 -24.64 9.93 -2.67
N PRO A 275 -25.23 9.01 -1.88
CA PRO A 275 -26.45 9.31 -1.16
C PRO A 275 -26.19 10.48 -0.23
N THR A 276 -26.72 11.65 -0.51
CA THR A 276 -26.67 12.83 0.37
C THR A 276 -27.58 12.66 1.60
N SER A 277 -28.03 11.47 1.90
CA SER A 277 -28.87 11.18 3.02
C SER A 277 -28.09 10.93 4.30
N ARG A 278 -27.67 12.00 4.98
CA ARG A 278 -27.96 12.00 6.40
C ARG A 278 -29.50 12.11 6.54
N SER A 279 -30.20 11.06 6.20
CA SER A 279 -31.56 10.88 6.67
C SER A 279 -31.46 10.69 8.17
N THR A 280 -31.63 11.75 8.94
CA THR A 280 -32.05 11.69 10.32
C THR A 280 -33.42 10.98 10.33
N ARG A 281 -33.38 9.64 10.35
CA ARG A 281 -34.50 8.87 10.84
C ARG A 281 -34.48 9.02 12.35
N ASN A 282 -35.29 9.95 12.84
CA ASN A 282 -35.81 9.92 14.21
C ASN A 282 -36.49 8.56 14.40
N ILE A 283 -35.92 7.71 15.26
CA ILE A 283 -36.62 6.62 15.94
C ILE A 283 -36.89 7.08 17.34
#